data_4a91042d380c435723e5f62ee266a77d
#
_entry.id   4a91042d380c435723e5f62ee266a77d
#
_cell.length_a   1.000
_cell.length_b   1.000
_cell.length_c   1.000
_cell.angle_alpha   90.00
_cell.angle_beta   90.00
_cell.angle_gamma   90.00
#
_symmetry.space_group_name_H-M   'P 1'
#
loop_
_entity.id
_entity.type
_entity.pdbx_description
1 polymer ?
#
loop_
_entity_poly.entity_id
_entity_poly.type
_entity_poly.pdbx_seq_one_letter_code
_entity_poly.pdbx_strand_id
1 'polypeptide(L)'
;MQATAQAHFQCSLLKFSGMSKGICLPEDTALLRAISKVVPSWPHALAKGNTNDIVARVLRKPGMVGTYDISSVYVDEPMTGLSAASAVCAVLADILEAHVEESESQLTLHCGAVAFGKKLVVLTGPRRAGKSTLVSRLCAEPDVQVFCDDVLPINLQGEGVALGIAPRLRLPLPAQASPQFKKFVGSHLGPRDDRYGYLCSDNVAAHGTRLPVGAIVVLDRQNDTPAHLRWMTEDDALFFALEQNMGQFESPQAALNQAHDLIGNTCCVRLIYSDLDEAVALLRQAFDCNGPINPAVLVKPAQAWAPPALETQTQVSADLVFMRAPTAAVRRIGNSAFLWQAGDHTIWRLNAVGQAVWALLEIPGSAKELSAILGEVFVQVPAHKLEADVCRVLSLMQELGFVTPSN
;
A
#
# COMPACT_ATOMS: atom_id res chain seq x y z
N MET A 1 -21.24 47.11 11.64
CA MET A 1 -20.45 46.45 12.70
C MET A 1 -21.26 45.24 13.15
N GLN A 2 -21.06 44.09 12.56
CA GLN A 2 -21.56 42.78 13.04
C GLN A 2 -20.34 42.05 13.57
N ALA A 3 -20.21 41.97 14.87
CA ALA A 3 -19.22 41.11 15.53
C ALA A 3 -19.67 39.67 15.35
N THR A 4 -19.03 38.94 14.47
CA THR A 4 -19.11 37.49 14.39
C THR A 4 -18.57 36.91 15.70
N ALA A 5 -19.46 36.45 16.56
CA ALA A 5 -19.13 35.67 17.73
C ALA A 5 -18.39 34.41 17.27
N GLN A 6 -17.06 34.38 17.35
CA GLN A 6 -16.27 33.18 17.35
C GLN A 6 -16.67 32.39 18.60
N ALA A 7 -17.59 31.44 18.40
CA ALA A 7 -17.86 30.43 19.41
C ALA A 7 -16.53 29.71 19.66
N HIS A 8 -15.92 29.92 20.84
CA HIS A 8 -14.82 29.11 21.32
C HIS A 8 -15.34 27.68 21.51
N PHE A 9 -15.29 26.88 20.46
CA PHE A 9 -15.50 25.45 20.57
C PHE A 9 -14.37 24.88 21.43
N GLN A 10 -14.69 24.54 22.67
CA GLN A 10 -13.81 23.78 23.53
C GLN A 10 -13.56 22.42 22.84
N CYS A 11 -12.38 22.24 22.31
CA CYS A 11 -11.94 21.06 21.58
C CYS A 11 -10.83 20.40 22.40
N SER A 12 -10.99 19.12 22.64
CA SER A 12 -9.95 18.32 23.28
C SER A 12 -9.06 17.72 22.19
N LEU A 13 -7.75 17.98 22.24
CA LEU A 13 -6.80 17.44 21.28
C LEU A 13 -6.38 16.02 21.69
N LEU A 14 -6.77 15.03 20.89
CA LEU A 14 -6.28 13.67 21.04
C LEU A 14 -4.91 13.57 20.38
N LYS A 15 -3.87 13.25 21.18
CA LYS A 15 -2.50 12.98 20.70
C LYS A 15 -2.11 11.54 20.94
N PHE A 16 -1.44 10.95 19.94
CA PHE A 16 -0.83 9.63 20.02
C PHE A 16 0.66 9.76 20.38
N SER A 17 1.16 8.81 21.16
CA SER A 17 2.57 8.81 21.55
C SER A 17 3.49 8.73 20.33
N GLY A 18 4.52 9.58 20.31
CA GLY A 18 5.48 9.64 19.19
C GLY A 18 5.04 10.59 18.07
N MET A 19 3.87 11.25 18.18
CA MET A 19 3.37 12.17 17.15
C MET A 19 3.34 13.61 17.64
N SER A 20 3.70 14.54 16.76
CA SER A 20 3.58 15.98 16.98
C SER A 20 2.14 16.45 16.71
N LYS A 21 1.49 15.90 15.70
CA LYS A 21 0.13 16.22 15.26
C LYS A 21 -0.94 15.42 16.01
N GLY A 22 -2.18 15.89 16.01
CA GLY A 22 -3.31 15.23 16.69
C GLY A 22 -4.66 15.59 16.10
N ILE A 23 -5.73 15.05 16.71
CA ILE A 23 -7.12 15.20 16.28
C ILE A 23 -7.89 16.03 17.29
N CYS A 24 -8.60 17.05 16.84
CA CYS A 24 -9.55 17.80 17.64
C CYS A 24 -10.84 17.00 17.78
N LEU A 25 -11.16 16.52 18.98
CA LEU A 25 -12.39 15.77 19.26
C LEU A 25 -13.40 16.64 20.03
N PRO A 26 -14.71 16.42 19.78
CA PRO A 26 -15.75 16.96 20.66
C PRO A 26 -15.69 16.27 22.02
N GLU A 27 -16.28 16.86 23.03
CA GLU A 27 -16.51 16.22 24.33
C GLU A 27 -17.51 15.06 24.17
N ASP A 28 -17.02 13.93 23.63
CA ASP A 28 -17.79 12.73 23.34
C ASP A 28 -17.07 11.47 23.81
N THR A 29 -17.51 10.98 24.97
CA THR A 29 -16.94 9.76 25.55
C THR A 29 -17.19 8.51 24.72
N ALA A 30 -18.25 8.47 23.87
CA ALA A 30 -18.55 7.33 23.04
C ALA A 30 -17.56 7.20 21.88
N LEU A 31 -17.24 8.30 21.20
CA LEU A 31 -16.24 8.34 20.15
C LEU A 31 -14.83 7.99 20.69
N LEU A 32 -14.44 8.60 21.82
CA LEU A 32 -13.15 8.31 22.45
C LEU A 32 -13.03 6.84 22.85
N ARG A 33 -14.10 6.23 23.44
CA ARG A 33 -14.13 4.80 23.73
C ARG A 33 -14.00 3.94 22.47
N ALA A 34 -14.65 4.35 21.39
CA ALA A 34 -14.55 3.63 20.12
C ALA A 34 -13.11 3.68 19.56
N ILE A 35 -12.45 4.84 19.60
CA ILE A 35 -11.04 4.97 19.21
C ILE A 35 -10.16 4.08 20.12
N SER A 36 -10.27 4.20 21.44
CA SER A 36 -9.46 3.42 22.38
C SER A 36 -9.69 1.91 22.26
N LYS A 37 -10.87 1.47 21.81
CA LYS A 37 -11.14 0.06 21.54
C LYS A 37 -10.48 -0.45 20.27
N VAL A 38 -10.34 0.42 19.25
CA VAL A 38 -9.71 0.07 17.98
C VAL A 38 -8.19 0.18 18.06
N VAL A 39 -7.68 1.06 18.94
CA VAL A 39 -6.23 1.30 19.13
C VAL A 39 -5.87 1.06 20.60
N PRO A 40 -5.98 -0.19 21.09
CA PRO A 40 -5.88 -0.46 22.52
C PRO A 40 -4.49 -0.29 23.11
N SER A 41 -3.44 -0.40 22.29
CA SER A 41 -2.05 -0.42 22.76
C SER A 41 -1.21 0.77 22.31
N TRP A 42 -1.66 1.60 21.37
CA TRP A 42 -0.95 2.84 21.03
C TRP A 42 -1.29 3.89 22.08
N PRO A 43 -0.34 4.30 22.94
CA PRO A 43 -0.63 5.25 24.00
C PRO A 43 -1.14 6.57 23.42
N HIS A 44 -2.28 7.02 23.91
CA HIS A 44 -2.89 8.27 23.48
C HIS A 44 -3.56 8.98 24.68
N ALA A 45 -3.62 10.30 24.61
CA ALA A 45 -4.22 11.12 25.67
C ALA A 45 -4.86 12.38 25.11
N LEU A 46 -5.87 12.88 25.83
CA LEU A 46 -6.41 14.22 25.58
C LEU A 46 -5.49 15.27 26.17
N ALA A 47 -5.10 16.25 25.39
CA ALA A 47 -4.25 17.37 25.78
C ALA A 47 -4.94 18.70 25.45
N LYS A 48 -4.54 19.76 26.16
CA LYS A 48 -4.82 21.12 25.70
C LYS A 48 -3.81 21.42 24.58
N GLY A 49 -4.25 21.57 23.35
CA GLY A 49 -3.37 21.74 22.20
C GLY A 49 -3.52 23.09 21.50
N ASN A 50 -2.50 23.42 20.71
CA ASN A 50 -2.55 24.55 19.78
C ASN A 50 -3.30 24.08 18.51
N THR A 51 -4.04 24.99 17.88
CA THR A 51 -4.77 24.70 16.62
C THR A 51 -3.86 24.37 15.44
N ASN A 52 -2.57 24.69 15.52
CA ASN A 52 -1.60 24.43 14.46
C ASN A 52 -1.15 22.95 14.38
N ASP A 53 -1.42 22.16 15.42
CA ASP A 53 -1.03 20.74 15.50
C ASP A 53 -2.20 19.80 15.14
N ILE A 54 -3.25 20.32 14.52
CA ILE A 54 -4.49 19.56 14.24
C ILE A 54 -4.50 19.11 12.79
N VAL A 55 -4.57 17.79 12.55
CA VAL A 55 -4.76 17.21 11.20
C VAL A 55 -6.23 16.97 10.87
N ALA A 56 -7.08 16.76 11.86
CA ALA A 56 -8.52 16.67 11.65
C ALA A 56 -9.32 17.26 12.81
N ARG A 57 -10.49 17.77 12.50
CA ARG A 57 -11.48 18.24 13.46
C ARG A 57 -12.77 17.44 13.32
N VAL A 58 -13.17 16.81 14.42
CA VAL A 58 -14.43 16.06 14.50
C VAL A 58 -15.47 16.92 15.23
N LEU A 59 -16.64 17.04 14.65
CA LEU A 59 -17.80 17.74 15.23
C LEU A 59 -18.96 16.75 15.37
N ARG A 60 -19.72 16.88 16.45
CA ARG A 60 -21.03 16.17 16.55
C ARG A 60 -22.05 16.89 15.69
N LYS A 61 -22.82 16.15 14.93
CA LYS A 61 -23.92 16.72 14.15
C LYS A 61 -25.06 17.12 15.10
N PRO A 62 -25.47 18.40 15.11
CA PRO A 62 -26.56 18.86 15.98
C PRO A 62 -27.85 18.06 15.76
N GLY A 63 -28.50 17.65 16.86
CA GLY A 63 -29.76 16.91 16.78
C GLY A 63 -29.68 15.43 16.41
N MET A 64 -28.47 14.91 16.07
CA MET A 64 -28.24 13.51 15.72
C MET A 64 -27.22 12.87 16.66
N VAL A 65 -27.70 11.95 17.51
CA VAL A 65 -26.82 11.21 18.43
C VAL A 65 -25.95 10.22 17.67
N GLY A 66 -24.64 10.22 17.98
CA GLY A 66 -23.69 9.28 17.37
C GLY A 66 -23.38 9.54 15.89
N THR A 67 -23.65 10.76 15.40
CA THR A 67 -23.36 11.19 14.04
C THR A 67 -22.34 12.31 14.08
N TYR A 68 -21.32 12.22 13.19
CA TYR A 68 -20.15 13.10 13.19
C TYR A 68 -19.90 13.69 11.81
N ASP A 69 -19.36 14.90 11.82
CA ASP A 69 -18.80 15.57 10.64
C ASP A 69 -17.31 15.76 10.88
N ILE A 70 -16.46 15.53 9.86
CA ILE A 70 -15.00 15.59 9.96
C ILE A 70 -14.46 16.48 8.86
N SER A 71 -13.63 17.46 9.27
CA SER A 71 -12.78 18.23 8.37
C SER A 71 -11.34 17.79 8.58
N SER A 72 -10.64 17.42 7.50
CA SER A 72 -9.26 16.93 7.47
C SER A 72 -8.37 17.89 6.70
N VAL A 73 -7.08 17.92 7.02
CA VAL A 73 -6.07 18.65 6.20
C VAL A 73 -5.69 17.86 4.95
N TYR A 74 -6.04 16.58 4.87
CA TYR A 74 -5.72 15.67 3.77
C TYR A 74 -6.86 15.53 2.74
N VAL A 75 -8.04 16.09 3.03
CA VAL A 75 -9.22 15.98 2.17
C VAL A 75 -9.88 17.34 2.03
N ASP A 76 -10.07 17.81 0.80
CA ASP A 76 -10.63 19.15 0.51
C ASP A 76 -12.07 19.31 0.99
N GLU A 77 -12.89 18.26 0.84
CA GLU A 77 -14.31 18.29 1.21
C GLU A 77 -14.54 17.64 2.59
N PRO A 78 -15.28 18.29 3.50
CA PRO A 78 -15.65 17.70 4.77
C PRO A 78 -16.50 16.43 4.60
N MET A 79 -16.15 15.39 5.33
CA MET A 79 -16.96 14.17 5.44
C MET A 79 -18.11 14.41 6.42
N THR A 80 -19.35 14.21 6.00
CA THR A 80 -20.53 14.53 6.82
C THR A 80 -21.39 13.31 7.09
N GLY A 81 -22.07 13.32 8.26
CA GLY A 81 -23.07 12.31 8.60
C GLY A 81 -22.48 10.93 8.93
N LEU A 82 -21.25 10.86 9.41
CA LEU A 82 -20.55 9.61 9.70
C LEU A 82 -21.08 8.94 10.97
N SER A 83 -21.21 7.62 10.94
CA SER A 83 -21.35 6.80 12.15
C SER A 83 -20.10 6.90 13.03
N ALA A 84 -20.17 6.45 14.28
CA ALA A 84 -18.98 6.38 15.14
C ALA A 84 -17.87 5.49 14.52
N ALA A 85 -18.21 4.37 13.89
CA ALA A 85 -17.25 3.48 13.25
C ALA A 85 -16.58 4.14 12.03
N SER A 86 -17.36 4.80 11.18
CA SER A 86 -16.84 5.56 10.03
C SER A 86 -16.03 6.77 10.47
N ALA A 87 -16.41 7.44 11.57
CA ALA A 87 -15.63 8.53 12.15
C ALA A 87 -14.27 8.05 12.69
N VAL A 88 -14.23 6.90 13.39
CA VAL A 88 -12.97 6.26 13.80
C VAL A 88 -12.10 5.94 12.59
N CYS A 89 -12.69 5.40 11.51
CA CYS A 89 -11.96 5.08 10.28
C CYS A 89 -11.29 6.33 9.68
N ALA A 90 -12.02 7.45 9.57
CA ALA A 90 -11.49 8.69 9.02
C ALA A 90 -10.39 9.29 9.92
N VAL A 91 -10.63 9.33 11.23
CA VAL A 91 -9.64 9.80 12.22
C VAL A 91 -8.35 8.99 12.15
N LEU A 92 -8.45 7.66 12.06
CA LEU A 92 -7.26 6.81 11.97
C LEU A 92 -6.52 6.98 10.63
N ALA A 93 -7.25 7.18 9.52
CA ALA A 93 -6.61 7.47 8.24
C ALA A 93 -5.76 8.75 8.33
N ASP A 94 -6.29 9.82 8.92
CA ASP A 94 -5.57 11.09 9.08
C ASP A 94 -4.37 10.96 10.04
N ILE A 95 -4.49 10.18 11.11
CA ILE A 95 -3.37 9.90 12.04
C ILE A 95 -2.28 9.07 11.35
N LEU A 96 -2.67 8.09 10.53
CA LEU A 96 -1.71 7.28 9.78
C LEU A 96 -0.98 8.11 8.72
N GLU A 97 -1.68 9.01 8.02
CA GLU A 97 -1.05 9.93 7.06
C GLU A 97 -0.06 10.85 7.74
N ALA A 98 -0.46 11.45 8.88
CA ALA A 98 0.44 12.26 9.69
C ALA A 98 1.64 11.46 10.22
N HIS A 99 1.45 10.20 10.60
CA HIS A 99 2.53 9.31 11.04
C HIS A 99 3.53 9.05 9.92
N VAL A 100 3.05 8.83 8.69
CA VAL A 100 3.90 8.65 7.50
C VAL A 100 4.70 9.92 7.22
N GLU A 101 4.06 11.09 7.25
CA GLU A 101 4.74 12.38 7.05
C GLU A 101 5.83 12.67 8.11
N GLU A 102 5.56 12.32 9.38
CA GLU A 102 6.52 12.53 10.48
C GLU A 102 7.65 11.47 10.49
N SER A 103 7.49 10.37 9.74
CA SER A 103 8.46 9.27 9.65
C SER A 103 9.33 9.42 8.41
N GLU A 104 10.16 10.48 8.36
CA GLU A 104 11.03 10.76 7.20
C GLU A 104 11.93 9.60 6.83
N SER A 105 12.11 9.38 5.52
CA SER A 105 13.04 8.41 4.92
C SER A 105 12.83 6.96 5.37
N GLN A 106 11.59 6.60 5.73
CA GLN A 106 11.23 5.25 6.16
C GLN A 106 10.28 4.58 5.16
N LEU A 107 10.61 3.35 4.75
CA LEU A 107 9.70 2.53 3.95
C LEU A 107 8.44 2.22 4.77
N THR A 108 7.30 2.61 4.24
CA THR A 108 6.00 2.36 4.88
C THR A 108 5.07 1.74 3.85
N LEU A 109 4.66 0.49 4.08
CA LEU A 109 3.90 -0.26 3.10
C LEU A 109 2.40 -0.21 3.38
N HIS A 110 1.61 0.06 2.33
CA HIS A 110 0.17 -0.18 2.35
C HIS A 110 -0.11 -1.67 2.17
N CYS A 111 -0.19 -2.40 3.27
CA CYS A 111 -0.28 -3.85 3.27
C CYS A 111 -1.03 -4.37 4.49
N GLY A 112 -1.36 -5.66 4.47
CA GLY A 112 -1.62 -6.40 5.69
C GLY A 112 -0.33 -7.08 6.16
N ALA A 113 -0.18 -7.31 7.45
CA ALA A 113 0.95 -8.07 7.98
C ALA A 113 0.53 -8.92 9.18
N VAL A 114 1.01 -10.15 9.19
CA VAL A 114 0.80 -11.09 10.28
C VAL A 114 2.11 -11.76 10.67
N ALA A 115 2.25 -12.12 11.95
CA ALA A 115 3.39 -12.86 12.42
C ALA A 115 3.08 -14.36 12.50
N PHE A 116 3.96 -15.17 11.91
CA PHE A 116 4.08 -16.59 12.15
C PHE A 116 5.36 -16.81 12.97
N GLY A 117 5.19 -17.13 14.24
CA GLY A 117 6.32 -17.21 15.16
C GLY A 117 7.08 -15.87 15.29
N LYS A 118 8.35 -15.86 14.89
CA LYS A 118 9.25 -14.68 15.02
C LYS A 118 9.47 -13.89 13.73
N LYS A 119 8.66 -14.12 12.71
CA LYS A 119 8.81 -13.46 11.41
C LYS A 119 7.47 -12.92 10.90
N LEU A 120 7.53 -11.79 10.22
CA LEU A 120 6.37 -11.21 9.55
C LEU A 120 6.19 -11.78 8.15
N VAL A 121 4.95 -12.06 7.82
CA VAL A 121 4.46 -12.27 6.46
C VAL A 121 3.65 -11.06 6.06
N VAL A 122 4.18 -10.29 5.13
CA VAL A 122 3.54 -9.10 4.55
C VAL A 122 2.62 -9.55 3.42
N LEU A 123 1.35 -9.18 3.49
CA LEU A 123 0.30 -9.49 2.51
C LEU A 123 0.01 -8.23 1.69
N THR A 124 0.43 -8.20 0.45
CA THR A 124 0.27 -7.06 -0.44
C THR A 124 -0.43 -7.45 -1.75
N GLY A 125 -0.60 -6.52 -2.67
CA GLY A 125 -1.23 -6.76 -3.96
C GLY A 125 -2.17 -5.61 -4.36
N PRO A 126 -2.76 -5.69 -5.56
CA PRO A 126 -3.58 -4.63 -6.10
C PRO A 126 -4.79 -4.31 -5.21
N ARG A 127 -5.38 -3.14 -5.46
CA ARG A 127 -6.60 -2.74 -4.75
C ARG A 127 -7.68 -3.81 -4.93
N ARG A 128 -8.37 -4.20 -3.83
CA ARG A 128 -9.40 -5.24 -3.77
C ARG A 128 -8.88 -6.68 -3.94
N ALA A 129 -7.59 -6.93 -3.84
CA ALA A 129 -7.04 -8.30 -3.86
C ALA A 129 -7.46 -9.16 -2.66
N GLY A 130 -8.10 -8.58 -1.64
CA GLY A 130 -8.60 -9.31 -0.48
C GLY A 130 -7.70 -9.21 0.76
N LYS A 131 -6.72 -8.30 0.80
CA LYS A 131 -5.78 -8.11 1.93
C LYS A 131 -6.49 -8.12 3.28
N SER A 132 -7.38 -7.15 3.53
CA SER A 132 -8.10 -7.01 4.82
C SER A 132 -8.94 -8.23 5.19
N THR A 133 -9.54 -8.90 4.20
CA THR A 133 -10.33 -10.12 4.45
C THR A 133 -9.42 -11.27 4.89
N LEU A 134 -8.26 -11.43 4.24
CA LEU A 134 -7.29 -12.47 4.58
C LEU A 134 -6.63 -12.22 5.94
N VAL A 135 -6.23 -10.97 6.24
CA VAL A 135 -5.73 -10.57 7.57
C VAL A 135 -6.76 -10.86 8.65
N SER A 136 -8.02 -10.48 8.42
CA SER A 136 -9.12 -10.74 9.36
C SER A 136 -9.37 -12.23 9.57
N ARG A 137 -9.22 -13.04 8.52
CA ARG A 137 -9.36 -14.50 8.63
C ARG A 137 -8.17 -15.11 9.38
N LEU A 138 -6.95 -14.64 9.13
CA LEU A 138 -5.74 -15.04 9.86
C LEU A 138 -5.79 -14.60 11.33
N CYS A 139 -6.44 -13.48 11.65
CA CYS A 139 -6.69 -13.05 13.03
C CYS A 139 -7.51 -14.08 13.85
N ALA A 140 -8.26 -14.95 13.19
CA ALA A 140 -8.99 -16.02 13.84
C ALA A 140 -8.13 -17.25 14.20
N GLU A 141 -6.87 -17.30 13.74
CA GLU A 141 -5.92 -18.36 14.08
C GLU A 141 -5.22 -18.02 15.41
N PRO A 142 -5.24 -18.94 16.41
CA PRO A 142 -4.82 -18.61 17.78
C PRO A 142 -3.32 -18.34 17.92
N ASP A 143 -2.52 -18.82 17.00
CA ASP A 143 -1.05 -18.75 16.95
C ASP A 143 -0.53 -17.69 15.97
N VAL A 144 -1.44 -16.92 15.36
CA VAL A 144 -1.12 -15.82 14.42
C VAL A 144 -1.34 -14.48 15.10
N GLN A 145 -0.36 -13.61 15.06
CA GLN A 145 -0.48 -12.23 15.56
C GLN A 145 -0.59 -11.24 14.41
N VAL A 146 -1.60 -10.37 14.43
CA VAL A 146 -1.81 -9.34 13.41
C VAL A 146 -0.99 -8.10 13.75
N PHE A 147 -0.14 -7.65 12.82
CA PHE A 147 0.66 -6.43 12.95
C PHE A 147 -0.02 -5.22 12.33
N CYS A 148 -0.62 -5.39 11.17
CA CYS A 148 -1.42 -4.36 10.53
C CYS A 148 -2.40 -4.94 9.51
N ASP A 149 -3.36 -4.11 9.09
CA ASP A 149 -4.31 -4.37 8.01
C ASP A 149 -4.19 -3.34 6.87
N ASP A 150 -3.52 -2.22 7.12
CA ASP A 150 -3.48 -1.08 6.21
C ASP A 150 -2.07 -0.49 6.05
N VAL A 151 -1.37 -0.21 7.16
CA VAL A 151 -0.07 0.49 7.17
C VAL A 151 0.94 -0.24 8.02
N LEU A 152 2.10 -0.54 7.43
CA LEU A 152 3.25 -1.16 8.10
C LEU A 152 4.51 -0.31 7.90
N PRO A 153 4.95 0.45 8.91
CA PRO A 153 6.28 1.04 8.91
C PRO A 153 7.35 -0.04 8.97
N ILE A 154 8.43 0.11 8.18
CA ILE A 154 9.57 -0.81 8.15
C ILE A 154 10.83 -0.02 8.47
N ASN A 155 11.49 -0.37 9.55
CA ASN A 155 12.72 0.30 9.97
C ASN A 155 13.93 -0.06 9.08
N LEU A 156 15.05 0.63 9.29
CA LEU A 156 16.29 0.41 8.52
C LEU A 156 16.91 -0.99 8.71
N GLN A 157 16.47 -1.74 9.72
CA GLN A 157 16.89 -3.13 9.96
C GLN A 157 16.00 -4.14 9.23
N GLY A 158 15.00 -3.68 8.45
CA GLY A 158 14.05 -4.55 7.75
C GLY A 158 12.98 -5.17 8.68
N GLU A 159 12.76 -4.58 9.86
CA GLU A 159 11.71 -5.00 10.77
C GLU A 159 10.44 -4.18 10.58
N GLY A 160 9.31 -4.86 10.47
CA GLY A 160 8.00 -4.19 10.52
C GLY A 160 7.63 -3.81 11.95
N VAL A 161 7.03 -2.62 12.11
CA VAL A 161 6.64 -2.05 13.39
C VAL A 161 5.12 -2.03 13.50
N ALA A 162 4.58 -2.69 14.53
CA ALA A 162 3.15 -2.67 14.78
C ALA A 162 2.68 -1.31 15.33
N LEU A 163 1.60 -0.78 14.79
CA LEU A 163 0.95 0.43 15.30
C LEU A 163 -0.14 0.14 16.34
N GLY A 164 -0.47 -1.15 16.56
CA GLY A 164 -1.44 -1.56 17.57
C GLY A 164 -2.89 -1.22 17.19
N ILE A 165 -3.21 -1.24 15.90
CA ILE A 165 -4.54 -0.93 15.36
C ILE A 165 -5.26 -2.23 15.00
N ALA A 166 -6.49 -2.39 15.48
CA ALA A 166 -7.34 -3.52 15.16
C ALA A 166 -7.67 -3.58 13.65
N PRO A 167 -7.62 -4.77 13.01
CA PRO A 167 -7.91 -4.88 11.60
C PRO A 167 -9.37 -4.54 11.29
N ARG A 168 -9.56 -3.86 10.15
CA ARG A 168 -10.88 -3.42 9.66
C ARG A 168 -11.43 -4.39 8.63
N LEU A 169 -12.62 -4.89 8.90
CA LEU A 169 -13.32 -5.82 8.04
C LEU A 169 -14.50 -5.15 7.33
N ARG A 170 -14.68 -5.44 6.04
CA ARG A 170 -15.89 -5.05 5.31
C ARG A 170 -17.08 -5.94 5.71
N LEU A 171 -18.23 -5.31 5.87
CA LEU A 171 -19.49 -5.98 6.17
C LEU A 171 -20.49 -5.78 5.01
N PRO A 172 -21.40 -6.72 4.77
CA PRO A 172 -21.45 -8.06 5.37
C PRO A 172 -20.28 -8.94 4.90
N LEU A 173 -20.00 -9.99 5.68
CA LEU A 173 -19.02 -11.00 5.27
C LEU A 173 -19.43 -11.66 3.94
N PRO A 174 -18.45 -12.13 3.13
CA PRO A 174 -18.75 -12.94 1.95
C PRO A 174 -19.63 -14.14 2.29
N ALA A 175 -20.58 -14.49 1.40
CA ALA A 175 -21.52 -15.59 1.65
C ALA A 175 -20.80 -16.93 1.91
N GLN A 176 -19.67 -17.16 1.21
CA GLN A 176 -18.80 -18.33 1.31
C GLN A 176 -17.86 -18.35 2.53
N ALA A 177 -17.89 -17.29 3.38
CA ALA A 177 -17.09 -17.31 4.62
C ALA A 177 -17.52 -18.48 5.51
N SER A 178 -16.53 -19.22 6.06
CA SER A 178 -16.78 -20.40 6.88
C SER A 178 -17.58 -20.08 8.16
N PRO A 179 -18.34 -21.05 8.70
CA PRO A 179 -19.08 -20.87 9.94
C PRO A 179 -18.19 -20.47 11.12
N GLN A 180 -16.97 -21.05 11.18
CA GLN A 180 -16.00 -20.73 12.23
C GLN A 180 -15.56 -19.27 12.15
N PHE A 181 -15.24 -18.77 10.94
CA PHE A 181 -14.86 -17.38 10.76
C PHE A 181 -16.04 -16.43 11.07
N LYS A 182 -17.24 -16.75 10.64
CA LYS A 182 -18.44 -15.97 10.99
C LYS A 182 -18.67 -15.90 12.51
N LYS A 183 -18.45 -17.02 13.22
CA LYS A 183 -18.53 -17.07 14.68
C LYS A 183 -17.47 -16.22 15.36
N PHE A 184 -16.20 -16.32 14.89
CA PHE A 184 -15.10 -15.51 15.40
C PHE A 184 -15.37 -14.02 15.22
N VAL A 185 -15.77 -13.59 14.02
CA VAL A 185 -16.14 -12.20 13.76
C VAL A 185 -17.26 -11.75 14.69
N GLY A 186 -18.31 -12.55 14.85
CA GLY A 186 -19.44 -12.23 15.74
C GLY A 186 -19.05 -11.97 17.20
N SER A 187 -18.01 -12.68 17.70
CA SER A 187 -17.55 -12.55 19.09
C SER A 187 -16.50 -11.44 19.31
N HIS A 188 -15.79 -11.00 18.26
CA HIS A 188 -14.69 -10.01 18.37
C HIS A 188 -15.01 -8.69 17.66
N LEU A 189 -16.19 -8.53 17.08
CA LEU A 189 -16.57 -7.32 16.38
C LEU A 189 -16.75 -6.14 17.36
N GLY A 190 -15.92 -5.14 17.23
CA GLY A 190 -15.92 -3.91 18.00
C GLY A 190 -16.79 -2.81 17.39
N PRO A 191 -16.33 -1.56 17.33
CA PRO A 191 -17.01 -0.47 16.64
C PRO A 191 -17.31 -0.85 15.20
N ARG A 192 -18.59 -0.67 14.79
CA ARG A 192 -19.07 -1.10 13.47
C ARG A 192 -20.24 -0.24 12.97
N ASP A 193 -20.43 -0.28 11.67
CA ASP A 193 -21.65 0.15 10.97
C ASP A 193 -22.04 -0.88 9.92
N ASP A 194 -22.91 -0.51 8.99
CA ASP A 194 -23.40 -1.41 7.92
C ASP A 194 -22.33 -1.78 6.89
N ARG A 195 -21.22 -1.04 6.85
CA ARG A 195 -20.17 -1.16 5.82
C ARG A 195 -18.88 -1.75 6.36
N TYR A 196 -18.52 -1.45 7.60
CA TYR A 196 -17.25 -1.80 8.22
C TYR A 196 -17.39 -2.14 9.69
N GLY A 197 -16.46 -2.96 10.18
CA GLY A 197 -16.31 -3.24 11.59
C GLY A 197 -14.84 -3.53 11.92
N TYR A 198 -14.44 -3.26 13.15
CA TYR A 198 -13.10 -3.55 13.64
C TYR A 198 -13.08 -4.85 14.43
N LEU A 199 -12.09 -5.72 14.17
CA LEU A 199 -11.89 -6.96 14.93
C LEU A 199 -10.99 -6.68 16.13
N CYS A 200 -11.61 -6.46 17.28
CA CYS A 200 -10.91 -6.20 18.54
C CYS A 200 -10.57 -7.54 19.23
N SER A 201 -9.47 -8.14 18.84
CA SER A 201 -8.95 -9.41 19.33
C SER A 201 -7.62 -9.20 20.05
N ASP A 202 -7.31 -10.07 21.01
CA ASP A 202 -6.02 -10.11 21.72
C ASP A 202 -4.86 -10.53 20.79
N ASN A 203 -5.15 -11.01 19.60
CA ASN A 203 -4.16 -11.37 18.58
C ASN A 203 -3.55 -10.15 17.84
N VAL A 204 -3.95 -8.92 18.16
CA VAL A 204 -3.34 -7.72 17.59
C VAL A 204 -2.03 -7.41 18.33
N ALA A 205 -0.94 -7.23 17.57
CA ALA A 205 0.36 -6.88 18.13
C ALA A 205 0.32 -5.52 18.83
N ALA A 206 0.94 -5.43 19.98
CA ALA A 206 1.04 -4.17 20.72
C ALA A 206 1.85 -3.13 19.94
N HIS A 207 1.48 -1.85 20.07
CA HIS A 207 2.21 -0.73 19.48
C HIS A 207 3.72 -0.80 19.82
N GLY A 208 4.56 -0.59 18.81
CA GLY A 208 6.01 -0.63 18.95
C GLY A 208 6.62 -2.03 18.92
N THR A 209 5.81 -3.11 18.85
CA THR A 209 6.33 -4.46 18.62
C THR A 209 7.02 -4.53 17.27
N ARG A 210 8.21 -5.16 17.23
CA ARG A 210 9.04 -5.25 16.01
C ARG A 210 9.37 -6.70 15.71
N LEU A 211 9.26 -7.08 14.44
CA LEU A 211 9.71 -8.37 13.94
C LEU A 211 10.31 -8.22 12.54
N PRO A 212 11.32 -9.02 12.19
CA PRO A 212 11.89 -9.01 10.85
C PRO A 212 10.86 -9.47 9.81
N VAL A 213 10.84 -8.81 8.65
CA VAL A 213 10.03 -9.24 7.52
C VAL A 213 10.66 -10.50 6.94
N GLY A 214 9.96 -11.63 7.07
CA GLY A 214 10.40 -12.94 6.58
C GLY A 214 9.87 -13.27 5.19
N ALA A 215 8.69 -12.75 4.84
CA ALA A 215 8.09 -12.96 3.53
C ALA A 215 7.24 -11.78 3.06
N ILE A 216 7.24 -11.56 1.74
CA ILE A 216 6.28 -10.70 1.04
C ILE A 216 5.43 -11.59 0.14
N VAL A 217 4.13 -11.59 0.38
CA VAL A 217 3.14 -12.39 -0.34
C VAL A 217 2.24 -11.47 -1.14
N VAL A 218 2.36 -11.48 -2.45
CA VAL A 218 1.49 -10.73 -3.35
C VAL A 218 0.23 -11.56 -3.64
N LEU A 219 -0.92 -11.00 -3.29
CA LEU A 219 -2.21 -11.67 -3.45
C LEU A 219 -2.73 -11.56 -4.88
N ASP A 220 -3.11 -12.70 -5.43
CA ASP A 220 -3.73 -12.84 -6.74
C ASP A 220 -4.98 -13.72 -6.63
N ARG A 221 -6.12 -13.09 -6.44
CA ARG A 221 -7.38 -13.80 -6.32
C ARG A 221 -7.93 -14.15 -7.70
N GLN A 222 -8.02 -15.43 -8.00
CA GLN A 222 -8.54 -15.99 -9.24
C GLN A 222 -9.74 -16.88 -8.95
N ASN A 223 -10.74 -16.89 -9.84
CA ASN A 223 -11.90 -17.76 -9.70
C ASN A 223 -11.51 -19.23 -9.94
N ASP A 224 -12.13 -20.14 -9.19
CA ASP A 224 -12.04 -21.58 -9.35
C ASP A 224 -10.60 -22.14 -9.41
N THR A 225 -9.67 -21.47 -8.71
CA THR A 225 -8.27 -21.86 -8.71
C THR A 225 -7.87 -22.34 -7.31
N PRO A 226 -7.34 -23.57 -7.15
CA PRO A 226 -6.79 -24.05 -5.89
C PRO A 226 -5.66 -23.15 -5.37
N ALA A 227 -5.59 -22.98 -4.05
CA ALA A 227 -4.56 -22.15 -3.46
C ALA A 227 -3.16 -22.72 -3.71
N HIS A 228 -2.26 -21.89 -4.23
CA HIS A 228 -0.85 -22.25 -4.42
C HIS A 228 0.06 -21.03 -4.37
N LEU A 229 1.34 -21.26 -4.02
CA LEU A 229 2.38 -20.24 -3.98
C LEU A 229 3.32 -20.37 -5.17
N ARG A 230 3.71 -19.26 -5.76
CA ARG A 230 4.75 -19.17 -6.81
C ARG A 230 5.83 -18.20 -6.39
N TRP A 231 7.08 -18.52 -6.70
CA TRP A 231 8.17 -17.56 -6.56
C TRP A 231 7.94 -16.33 -7.43
N MET A 232 8.33 -15.18 -6.93
CA MET A 232 8.42 -13.96 -7.71
C MET A 232 9.86 -13.71 -8.17
N THR A 233 10.00 -13.02 -9.29
CA THR A 233 11.30 -12.46 -9.68
C THR A 233 11.63 -11.25 -8.81
N GLU A 234 12.90 -10.93 -8.67
CA GLU A 234 13.38 -9.81 -7.87
C GLU A 234 12.76 -8.47 -8.31
N ASP A 235 12.70 -8.26 -9.62
CA ASP A 235 12.13 -7.04 -10.21
C ASP A 235 10.61 -6.93 -10.03
N ASP A 236 9.87 -8.06 -10.05
CA ASP A 236 8.44 -8.07 -9.73
C ASP A 236 8.22 -7.75 -8.24
N ALA A 237 9.00 -8.36 -7.34
CA ALA A 237 8.90 -8.12 -5.90
C ALA A 237 9.22 -6.65 -5.56
N LEU A 238 10.27 -6.10 -6.16
CA LEU A 238 10.64 -4.70 -5.98
C LEU A 238 9.56 -3.75 -6.48
N PHE A 239 8.99 -4.03 -7.65
CA PHE A 239 7.89 -3.24 -8.20
C PHE A 239 6.71 -3.17 -7.22
N PHE A 240 6.27 -4.30 -6.67
CA PHE A 240 5.17 -4.32 -5.70
C PHE A 240 5.54 -3.62 -4.38
N ALA A 241 6.77 -3.73 -3.89
CA ALA A 241 7.20 -3.01 -2.70
C ALA A 241 7.17 -1.49 -2.91
N LEU A 242 7.64 -1.00 -4.07
CA LEU A 242 7.62 0.41 -4.42
C LEU A 242 6.19 0.94 -4.67
N GLU A 243 5.35 0.18 -5.37
CA GLU A 243 3.96 0.55 -5.64
C GLU A 243 3.12 0.70 -4.36
N GLN A 244 3.45 -0.07 -3.33
CA GLN A 244 2.75 -0.01 -2.04
C GLN A 244 3.44 0.91 -1.03
N ASN A 245 4.55 1.55 -1.39
CA ASN A 245 5.20 2.48 -0.48
C ASN A 245 4.40 3.79 -0.35
N MET A 246 4.10 4.14 0.89
CA MET A 246 3.50 5.41 1.30
C MET A 246 4.53 6.37 1.90
N GLY A 247 5.72 5.84 2.27
CA GLY A 247 6.77 6.62 2.92
C GLY A 247 7.35 7.69 2.00
N GLN A 248 7.70 8.81 2.59
CA GLN A 248 8.38 9.91 1.89
C GLN A 248 9.89 9.75 2.03
N PHE A 249 10.60 9.89 0.92
CA PHE A 249 12.04 9.79 0.85
C PHE A 249 12.64 11.08 0.31
N GLU A 250 13.86 11.38 0.72
CA GLU A 250 14.62 12.51 0.16
C GLU A 250 14.91 12.37 -1.35
N SER A 251 14.91 11.13 -1.85
CA SER A 251 15.08 10.85 -3.28
C SER A 251 14.49 9.50 -3.68
N PRO A 252 14.08 9.31 -4.95
CA PRO A 252 13.67 8.01 -5.48
C PRO A 252 14.75 6.93 -5.33
N GLN A 253 16.02 7.32 -5.43
CA GLN A 253 17.16 6.43 -5.23
C GLN A 253 17.19 5.83 -3.82
N ALA A 254 16.89 6.63 -2.79
CA ALA A 254 16.84 6.18 -1.40
C ALA A 254 15.69 5.18 -1.20
N ALA A 255 14.50 5.47 -1.73
CA ALA A 255 13.35 4.56 -1.71
C ALA A 255 13.66 3.23 -2.42
N LEU A 256 14.26 3.31 -3.61
CA LEU A 256 14.67 2.14 -4.39
C LEU A 256 15.68 1.27 -3.64
N ASN A 257 16.68 1.89 -2.99
CA ASN A 257 17.69 1.17 -2.23
C ASN A 257 17.06 0.43 -1.06
N GLN A 258 16.25 1.10 -0.24
CA GLN A 258 15.66 0.49 0.94
C GLN A 258 14.66 -0.63 0.57
N ALA A 259 13.86 -0.43 -0.48
CA ALA A 259 12.97 -1.48 -0.98
C ALA A 259 13.77 -2.67 -1.54
N HIS A 260 14.86 -2.43 -2.26
CA HIS A 260 15.72 -3.48 -2.81
C HIS A 260 16.44 -4.27 -1.71
N ASP A 261 16.93 -3.60 -0.67
CA ASP A 261 17.55 -4.25 0.49
C ASP A 261 16.54 -5.11 1.26
N LEU A 262 15.29 -4.63 1.39
CA LEU A 262 14.22 -5.40 2.01
C LEU A 262 13.95 -6.70 1.23
N ILE A 263 13.73 -6.62 -0.09
CA ILE A 263 13.41 -7.81 -0.89
C ILE A 263 14.58 -8.79 -0.99
N GLY A 264 15.82 -8.31 -1.02
CA GLY A 264 17.01 -9.14 -1.06
C GLY A 264 17.18 -10.06 0.15
N ASN A 265 16.57 -9.69 1.29
CA ASN A 265 16.59 -10.45 2.55
C ASN A 265 15.26 -11.14 2.86
N THR A 266 14.31 -11.11 1.94
CA THR A 266 12.92 -11.54 2.18
C THR A 266 12.48 -12.56 1.13
N CYS A 267 11.72 -13.56 1.54
CA CYS A 267 11.09 -14.46 0.59
C CYS A 267 9.92 -13.77 -0.11
N CYS A 268 9.98 -13.64 -1.43
CA CYS A 268 8.93 -13.00 -2.21
C CYS A 268 8.16 -14.04 -3.04
N VAL A 269 6.85 -14.15 -2.77
CA VAL A 269 5.97 -15.12 -3.42
C VAL A 269 4.64 -14.50 -3.80
N ARG A 270 4.00 -15.10 -4.80
CA ARG A 270 2.62 -14.79 -5.20
C ARG A 270 1.69 -15.88 -4.69
N LEU A 271 0.65 -15.50 -3.98
CA LEU A 271 -0.41 -16.40 -3.54
C LEU A 271 -1.58 -16.29 -4.52
N ILE A 272 -1.79 -17.34 -5.28
CA ILE A 272 -2.92 -17.50 -6.19
C ILE A 272 -3.97 -18.33 -5.46
N TYR A 273 -5.21 -17.84 -5.37
CA TYR A 273 -6.27 -18.51 -4.61
C TYR A 273 -7.67 -18.05 -5.02
N SER A 274 -8.65 -18.90 -4.78
CA SER A 274 -10.10 -18.58 -4.86
C SER A 274 -10.75 -18.65 -3.48
N ASP A 275 -10.41 -19.66 -2.69
CA ASP A 275 -10.95 -19.91 -1.37
C ASP A 275 -10.06 -19.34 -0.25
N LEU A 276 -10.71 -18.73 0.76
CA LEU A 276 -10.02 -18.04 1.84
C LEU A 276 -9.41 -19.00 2.86
N ASP A 277 -10.10 -20.09 3.17
CA ASP A 277 -9.63 -21.08 4.15
C ASP A 277 -8.50 -21.94 3.57
N GLU A 278 -8.55 -22.26 2.27
CA GLU A 278 -7.42 -22.88 1.56
C GLU A 278 -6.18 -21.97 1.57
N ALA A 279 -6.36 -20.66 1.33
CA ALA A 279 -5.27 -19.70 1.38
C ALA A 279 -4.62 -19.65 2.76
N VAL A 280 -5.43 -19.64 3.84
CA VAL A 280 -4.92 -19.66 5.23
C VAL A 280 -4.19 -20.96 5.52
N ALA A 281 -4.75 -22.12 5.15
CA ALA A 281 -4.11 -23.41 5.35
C ALA A 281 -2.75 -23.50 4.67
N LEU A 282 -2.66 -22.98 3.42
CA LEU A 282 -1.42 -22.95 2.66
C LEU A 282 -0.38 -22.01 3.27
N LEU A 283 -0.78 -20.80 3.70
CA LEU A 283 0.12 -19.86 4.38
C LEU A 283 0.65 -20.44 5.68
N ARG A 284 -0.18 -21.11 6.46
CA ARG A 284 0.26 -21.84 7.67
C ARG A 284 1.26 -22.93 7.32
N GLN A 285 0.97 -23.76 6.34
CA GLN A 285 1.90 -24.81 5.91
C GLN A 285 3.25 -24.25 5.43
N ALA A 286 3.23 -23.07 4.80
CA ALA A 286 4.44 -22.44 4.26
C ALA A 286 5.29 -21.74 5.33
N PHE A 287 4.65 -21.10 6.34
CA PHE A 287 5.31 -20.14 7.24
C PHE A 287 5.24 -20.52 8.73
N ASP A 288 4.46 -21.55 9.11
CA ASP A 288 4.18 -21.93 10.50
C ASP A 288 5.39 -22.51 11.26
N CYS A 289 6.56 -22.45 10.69
CA CYS A 289 7.76 -22.99 11.31
C CYS A 289 8.71 -21.86 11.70
N ASN A 290 9.38 -21.97 12.85
CA ASN A 290 10.52 -21.13 13.24
C ASN A 290 11.72 -21.22 12.26
N GLY A 291 11.49 -21.76 11.06
CA GLY A 291 12.45 -22.03 10.00
C GLY A 291 12.23 -21.19 8.73
N PRO A 292 13.03 -21.46 7.68
CA PRO A 292 12.79 -20.93 6.35
C PRO A 292 11.46 -21.46 5.79
N ILE A 293 10.93 -20.78 4.77
CA ILE A 293 9.75 -21.25 4.03
C ILE A 293 9.91 -22.72 3.66
N ASN A 294 8.84 -23.49 3.83
CA ASN A 294 8.80 -24.87 3.39
C ASN A 294 8.85 -24.93 1.85
N PRO A 295 9.97 -25.35 1.24
CA PRO A 295 10.11 -25.34 -0.21
C PRO A 295 9.17 -26.32 -0.91
N ALA A 296 8.60 -27.29 -0.19
CA ALA A 296 7.69 -28.29 -0.76
C ALA A 296 6.33 -27.69 -1.19
N VAL A 297 5.97 -26.53 -0.66
CA VAL A 297 4.71 -25.83 -1.01
C VAL A 297 4.89 -24.83 -2.16
N LEU A 298 6.12 -24.65 -2.66
CA LEU A 298 6.41 -23.66 -3.71
C LEU A 298 6.41 -24.30 -5.09
N VAL A 299 5.60 -23.76 -5.98
CA VAL A 299 5.55 -24.15 -7.39
C VAL A 299 6.48 -23.22 -8.19
N LYS A 300 7.46 -23.80 -8.91
CA LYS A 300 8.36 -23.06 -9.82
C LYS A 300 7.82 -23.07 -11.25
N PRO A 301 8.25 -22.12 -12.09
CA PRO A 301 8.76 -20.78 -11.89
C PRO A 301 7.67 -19.70 -11.93
N ALA A 302 8.03 -18.50 -11.50
CA ALA A 302 7.18 -17.33 -11.68
C ALA A 302 7.02 -17.00 -13.16
N GLN A 303 5.79 -16.86 -13.61
CA GLN A 303 5.52 -16.13 -14.84
C GLN A 303 5.64 -14.65 -14.47
N ALA A 304 6.46 -13.89 -15.21
CA ALA A 304 6.61 -12.46 -14.97
C ALA A 304 5.24 -11.78 -14.99
N TRP A 305 4.99 -10.95 -13.98
CA TRP A 305 3.78 -10.16 -13.94
C TRP A 305 3.88 -9.00 -14.93
N ALA A 306 2.91 -8.90 -15.83
CA ALA A 306 2.80 -7.77 -16.74
C ALA A 306 1.81 -6.76 -16.15
N PRO A 307 2.27 -5.54 -15.73
CA PRO A 307 1.36 -4.49 -15.33
C PRO A 307 0.43 -4.10 -16.50
N PRO A 308 -0.77 -3.60 -16.21
CA PRO A 308 -1.63 -3.05 -17.24
C PRO A 308 -0.89 -1.95 -18.00
N ALA A 309 -1.09 -1.89 -19.32
CA ALA A 309 -0.49 -0.86 -20.14
C ALA A 309 -1.01 0.51 -19.70
N LEU A 310 -0.10 1.47 -19.49
CA LEU A 310 -0.48 2.86 -19.25
C LEU A 310 -1.02 3.45 -20.56
N GLU A 311 -2.12 4.17 -20.44
CA GLU A 311 -2.66 4.96 -21.56
C GLU A 311 -1.98 6.32 -21.58
N THR A 312 -1.60 6.80 -22.75
CA THR A 312 -1.10 8.17 -23.00
C THR A 312 -2.17 8.97 -23.74
N GLN A 313 -2.27 10.25 -23.42
CA GLN A 313 -3.20 11.17 -24.08
C GLN A 313 -2.57 11.84 -25.31
N THR A 314 -1.24 11.83 -25.40
CA THR A 314 -0.47 12.44 -26.48
C THR A 314 -0.01 11.37 -27.47
N GLN A 315 0.03 11.69 -28.76
CA GLN A 315 0.62 10.85 -29.78
C GLN A 315 1.74 11.63 -30.47
N VAL A 316 2.97 11.14 -30.34
CA VAL A 316 4.14 11.74 -31.02
C VAL A 316 4.18 11.32 -32.48
N SER A 317 4.77 12.20 -33.34
CA SER A 317 5.05 11.85 -34.72
C SER A 317 6.18 10.81 -34.80
N ALA A 318 6.04 9.84 -35.70
CA ALA A 318 7.04 8.80 -35.91
C ALA A 318 8.41 9.31 -36.39
N ASP A 319 8.44 10.49 -37.06
CA ASP A 319 9.66 11.11 -37.58
C ASP A 319 10.33 12.08 -36.57
N LEU A 320 9.67 12.38 -35.44
CA LEU A 320 10.23 13.26 -34.42
C LEU A 320 11.38 12.56 -33.69
N VAL A 321 12.56 13.20 -33.66
CA VAL A 321 13.74 12.67 -32.99
C VAL A 321 13.70 13.00 -31.51
N PHE A 322 13.98 12.02 -30.67
CA PHE A 322 14.04 12.17 -29.21
C PHE A 322 15.42 11.85 -28.67
N MET A 323 15.73 12.45 -27.55
CA MET A 323 16.92 12.15 -26.74
C MET A 323 16.53 11.97 -25.27
N ARG A 324 17.35 11.25 -24.50
CA ARG A 324 17.13 11.11 -23.05
C ARG A 324 17.24 12.48 -22.38
N ALA A 325 16.32 12.76 -21.46
CA ALA A 325 16.43 13.94 -20.62
C ALA A 325 17.65 13.79 -19.68
N PRO A 326 18.50 14.80 -19.50
CA PRO A 326 19.70 14.72 -18.67
C PRO A 326 19.40 14.52 -17.18
N THR A 327 18.17 14.80 -16.75
CA THR A 327 17.66 14.60 -15.37
C THR A 327 17.14 13.19 -15.11
N ALA A 328 16.96 12.38 -16.18
CA ALA A 328 16.46 11.04 -16.07
C ALA A 328 17.56 10.07 -15.59
N ALA A 329 17.25 9.32 -14.55
CA ALA A 329 18.11 8.27 -14.01
C ALA A 329 17.49 6.89 -14.22
N VAL A 330 18.34 5.87 -14.33
CA VAL A 330 17.92 4.48 -14.54
C VAL A 330 18.72 3.53 -13.69
N ARG A 331 18.05 2.48 -13.17
CA ARG A 331 18.72 1.33 -12.55
C ARG A 331 18.10 0.04 -13.08
N ARG A 332 18.97 -0.91 -13.47
CA ARG A 332 18.55 -2.26 -13.85
C ARG A 332 18.58 -3.18 -12.65
N ILE A 333 17.48 -3.93 -12.43
CA ILE A 333 17.35 -4.92 -11.37
C ILE A 333 16.60 -6.11 -11.97
N GLY A 334 17.17 -7.30 -11.86
CA GLY A 334 16.63 -8.48 -12.55
C GLY A 334 16.51 -8.24 -14.06
N ASN A 335 15.32 -8.49 -14.59
CA ASN A 335 15.02 -8.30 -16.01
C ASN A 335 14.31 -6.97 -16.31
N SER A 336 14.25 -6.07 -15.36
CA SER A 336 13.54 -4.77 -15.50
C SER A 336 14.48 -3.58 -15.36
N ALA A 337 14.10 -2.45 -15.95
CA ALA A 337 14.68 -1.16 -15.72
C ALA A 337 13.70 -0.25 -14.97
N PHE A 338 14.19 0.40 -13.95
CA PHE A 338 13.46 1.37 -13.15
C PHE A 338 14.00 2.77 -13.45
N LEU A 339 13.11 3.67 -13.85
CA LEU A 339 13.41 5.05 -14.22
C LEU A 339 12.80 6.02 -13.21
N TRP A 340 13.51 7.12 -12.96
CA TRP A 340 13.00 8.26 -12.19
C TRP A 340 13.61 9.57 -12.68
N GLN A 341 12.99 10.68 -12.34
CA GLN A 341 13.52 12.02 -12.56
C GLN A 341 14.19 12.55 -11.30
N ALA A 342 15.27 13.30 -11.47
CA ALA A 342 15.84 14.07 -10.37
C ALA A 342 14.82 15.11 -9.88
N GLY A 343 14.46 15.03 -8.59
CA GLY A 343 13.46 15.92 -7.98
C GLY A 343 12.00 15.45 -8.05
N ASP A 344 11.72 14.31 -8.69
CA ASP A 344 10.43 13.61 -8.59
C ASP A 344 10.52 12.50 -7.52
N HIS A 345 9.39 12.06 -6.99
CA HIS A 345 9.32 10.95 -6.04
C HIS A 345 8.80 9.66 -6.66
N THR A 346 8.48 9.67 -7.95
CA THR A 346 7.89 8.54 -8.66
C THR A 346 8.95 7.70 -9.36
N ILE A 347 8.88 6.39 -9.18
CA ILE A 347 9.73 5.41 -9.86
C ILE A 347 8.89 4.61 -10.84
N TRP A 348 9.34 4.54 -12.08
CA TRP A 348 8.64 3.88 -13.17
C TRP A 348 9.37 2.62 -13.60
N ARG A 349 8.66 1.50 -13.70
CA ARG A 349 9.20 0.25 -14.25
C ARG A 349 8.91 0.17 -15.74
N LEU A 350 9.94 -0.04 -16.54
CA LEU A 350 9.81 -0.24 -17.98
C LEU A 350 9.48 -1.71 -18.33
N ASN A 351 8.52 -1.89 -19.23
CA ASN A 351 8.32 -3.18 -19.90
C ASN A 351 9.41 -3.46 -20.94
N ALA A 352 9.39 -4.64 -21.58
CA ALA A 352 10.44 -5.06 -22.52
C ALA A 352 10.64 -4.06 -23.68
N VAL A 353 9.56 -3.54 -24.26
CA VAL A 353 9.65 -2.54 -25.34
C VAL A 353 10.21 -1.22 -24.82
N GLY A 354 9.72 -0.75 -23.66
CA GLY A 354 10.21 0.46 -23.02
C GLY A 354 11.69 0.39 -22.67
N GLN A 355 12.18 -0.77 -22.20
CA GLN A 355 13.61 -0.99 -21.93
C GLN A 355 14.44 -0.95 -23.21
N ALA A 356 13.97 -1.56 -24.29
CA ALA A 356 14.65 -1.59 -25.55
C ALA A 356 14.71 -0.17 -26.19
N VAL A 357 13.60 0.57 -26.17
CA VAL A 357 13.53 1.98 -26.60
C VAL A 357 14.51 2.82 -25.77
N TRP A 358 14.45 2.70 -24.44
CA TRP A 358 15.35 3.43 -23.55
C TRP A 358 16.83 3.12 -23.84
N ALA A 359 17.18 1.85 -24.09
CA ALA A 359 18.54 1.46 -24.41
C ALA A 359 19.02 2.12 -25.72
N LEU A 360 18.21 2.07 -26.76
CA LEU A 360 18.55 2.67 -28.07
C LEU A 360 18.69 4.20 -28.03
N LEU A 361 17.95 4.87 -27.15
CA LEU A 361 18.04 6.32 -26.91
C LEU A 361 19.36 6.79 -26.25
N GLU A 362 20.39 5.95 -26.12
CA GLU A 362 21.76 6.43 -25.91
C GLU A 362 22.24 7.32 -27.06
N ILE A 363 21.65 7.12 -28.23
CA ILE A 363 21.82 7.97 -29.42
C ILE A 363 20.44 8.54 -29.75
N PRO A 364 20.32 9.84 -30.01
CA PRO A 364 19.05 10.42 -30.44
C PRO A 364 18.45 9.67 -31.63
N GLY A 365 17.15 9.40 -31.58
CA GLY A 365 16.47 8.62 -32.62
C GLY A 365 14.97 8.89 -32.67
N SER A 366 14.38 8.67 -33.84
CA SER A 366 12.94 8.77 -34.08
C SER A 366 12.24 7.42 -33.84
N ALA A 367 10.92 7.44 -33.61
CA ALA A 367 10.15 6.21 -33.46
C ALA A 367 10.30 5.28 -34.66
N LYS A 368 10.40 5.83 -35.86
CA LYS A 368 10.60 5.10 -37.12
C LYS A 368 11.95 4.38 -37.14
N GLU A 369 13.04 5.06 -36.78
CA GLU A 369 14.39 4.48 -36.70
C GLU A 369 14.46 3.41 -35.62
N LEU A 370 13.95 3.72 -34.42
CA LEU A 370 13.96 2.80 -33.29
C LEU A 370 13.14 1.54 -33.57
N SER A 371 11.95 1.67 -34.19
CA SER A 371 11.12 0.53 -34.53
C SER A 371 11.75 -0.35 -35.63
N ALA A 372 12.49 0.23 -36.58
CA ALA A 372 13.21 -0.52 -37.59
C ALA A 372 14.30 -1.42 -36.96
N ILE A 373 15.08 -0.87 -35.99
CA ILE A 373 16.09 -1.64 -35.25
C ILE A 373 15.44 -2.72 -34.39
N LEU A 374 14.37 -2.36 -33.67
CA LEU A 374 13.65 -3.31 -32.81
C LEU A 374 12.96 -4.43 -33.60
N GLY A 375 12.61 -4.20 -34.88
CA GLY A 375 12.04 -5.21 -35.76
C GLY A 375 12.99 -6.39 -36.01
N GLU A 376 14.29 -6.20 -35.89
CA GLU A 376 15.27 -7.27 -36.00
C GLU A 376 15.25 -8.19 -34.75
N VAL A 377 14.82 -7.68 -33.60
CA VAL A 377 14.71 -8.43 -32.34
C VAL A 377 13.31 -8.99 -32.13
N PHE A 378 12.28 -8.20 -32.42
CA PHE A 378 10.88 -8.58 -32.25
C PHE A 378 10.26 -9.08 -33.56
N VAL A 379 10.91 -10.02 -34.21
CA VAL A 379 10.53 -10.56 -35.53
C VAL A 379 9.08 -11.07 -35.66
N GLN A 380 8.45 -11.42 -34.54
CA GLN A 380 7.06 -11.88 -34.46
C GLN A 380 6.02 -10.75 -34.50
N VAL A 381 6.46 -9.49 -34.32
CA VAL A 381 5.58 -8.32 -34.25
C VAL A 381 5.55 -7.62 -35.61
N PRO A 382 4.37 -7.39 -36.21
CA PRO A 382 4.28 -6.64 -37.47
C PRO A 382 4.87 -5.23 -37.34
N ALA A 383 5.62 -4.76 -38.33
CA ALA A 383 6.35 -3.48 -38.31
C ALA A 383 5.47 -2.29 -37.92
N HIS A 384 4.27 -2.17 -38.51
CA HIS A 384 3.33 -1.09 -38.20
C HIS A 384 2.86 -1.10 -36.73
N LYS A 385 2.71 -2.30 -36.13
CA LYS A 385 2.34 -2.43 -34.73
C LYS A 385 3.50 -2.06 -33.81
N LEU A 386 4.73 -2.48 -34.17
CA LEU A 386 5.92 -2.14 -33.42
C LEU A 386 6.18 -0.63 -33.42
N GLU A 387 6.01 0.05 -34.58
CA GLU A 387 6.12 1.49 -34.69
C GLU A 387 5.08 2.21 -33.80
N ALA A 388 3.82 1.76 -33.84
CA ALA A 388 2.77 2.30 -32.99
C ALA A 388 3.06 2.12 -31.50
N ASP A 389 3.64 0.97 -31.10
CA ASP A 389 4.01 0.70 -29.72
C ASP A 389 5.21 1.57 -29.30
N VAL A 390 6.21 1.77 -30.16
CA VAL A 390 7.34 2.69 -29.93
C VAL A 390 6.86 4.13 -29.80
N CYS A 391 5.98 4.61 -30.70
CA CYS A 391 5.38 5.94 -30.58
C CYS A 391 4.66 6.12 -29.23
N ARG A 392 3.90 5.13 -28.80
CA ARG A 392 3.20 5.17 -27.48
C ARG A 392 4.18 5.25 -26.33
N VAL A 393 5.26 4.46 -26.35
CA VAL A 393 6.31 4.49 -25.33
C VAL A 393 7.00 5.86 -25.30
N LEU A 394 7.37 6.42 -26.45
CA LEU A 394 7.99 7.75 -26.52
C LEU A 394 7.05 8.85 -26.06
N SER A 395 5.76 8.77 -26.42
CA SER A 395 4.74 9.71 -25.92
C SER A 395 4.66 9.70 -24.41
N LEU A 396 4.59 8.51 -23.81
CA LEU A 396 4.54 8.37 -22.35
C LEU A 396 5.85 8.86 -21.70
N MET A 397 7.01 8.51 -22.27
CA MET A 397 8.30 8.97 -21.76
C MET A 397 8.44 10.49 -21.86
N GLN A 398 7.86 11.12 -22.88
CA GLN A 398 7.84 12.57 -23.04
C GLN A 398 6.90 13.23 -22.00
N GLU A 399 5.69 12.70 -21.83
CA GLU A 399 4.74 13.18 -20.81
C GLU A 399 5.35 13.12 -19.41
N LEU A 400 6.13 12.07 -19.13
CA LEU A 400 6.82 11.88 -17.85
C LEU A 400 8.18 12.60 -17.77
N GLY A 401 8.57 13.32 -18.83
CA GLY A 401 9.82 14.09 -18.87
C GLY A 401 11.10 13.27 -19.01
N PHE A 402 11.04 11.96 -19.32
CA PHE A 402 12.20 11.11 -19.50
C PHE A 402 12.92 11.31 -20.81
N VAL A 403 12.21 11.79 -21.82
CA VAL A 403 12.77 12.14 -23.13
C VAL A 403 12.34 13.54 -23.56
N THR A 404 13.18 14.18 -24.35
CA THR A 404 12.91 15.49 -24.94
C THR A 404 13.10 15.42 -26.46
N PRO A 405 12.35 16.20 -27.26
CA PRO A 405 12.67 16.36 -28.68
C PRO A 405 14.09 16.87 -28.84
N SER A 406 14.83 16.25 -29.78
CA SER A 406 16.14 16.75 -30.22
C SER A 406 15.93 17.83 -31.28
N ASN A 407 16.40 19.02 -31.02
CA ASN A 407 16.36 20.13 -31.98
C ASN A 407 17.35 19.91 -33.13
#